data_b9718b9aea6b962ff7dcb2a192f4d29e
#
_entry.id   b9718b9aea6b962ff7dcb2a192f4d29e
#
_cell.length_a   1.000
_cell.length_b   1.000
_cell.length_c   1.000
_cell.angle_alpha   90.00
_cell.angle_beta   90.00
_cell.angle_gamma   90.00
#
_symmetry.space_group_name_H-M   'P 1'
#
loop_
_entity.id
_entity.type
_entity.pdbx_description
1 polymer ?
#
loop_
_entity_poly.entity_id
_entity_poly.type
_entity_poly.pdbx_seq_one_letter_code
_entity_poly.pdbx_strand_id
1 'polypeptide(L)'
;MQKIILSFFIAFLSFAAQAGNGDNSKSIKEPITKKMDTSTYVLISTEYGDIKIRLYDETPLHKANFIKLAKEGFFDSTLFHRVIPTFMIQGGDPNSKTAAAGQPLGMGNVGYRVPAEFNAALIHKRGVLAAARDNNPEKASSGCQFYITQGKKYSDFELDQISQSRGTKFTDEQRTIYKEIGGTPFLDIQYTVFGEVVSGIEVVDKIATEPRDGNDRPTKDIRMKIKVVE
;
A
#
# COMPACT_ATOMS: atom_id res chain seq x y z
N MET A 1 54.59 4.53 -45.48
CA MET A 1 55.44 3.32 -45.50
C MET A 1 54.56 2.15 -45.02
N GLN A 2 54.13 1.39 -45.97
CA GLN A 2 54.40 -0.02 -46.28
C GLN A 2 53.85 -0.98 -45.24
N LYS A 3 52.71 -1.62 -45.57
CA LYS A 3 52.51 -3.03 -46.01
C LYS A 3 52.83 -4.02 -44.89
N ILE A 4 51.97 -4.98 -44.52
CA ILE A 4 51.84 -6.27 -45.24
C ILE A 4 50.52 -6.94 -44.89
N ILE A 5 49.88 -7.46 -45.94
CA ILE A 5 48.73 -8.41 -45.99
C ILE A 5 49.30 -9.82 -45.79
N LEU A 6 48.60 -10.70 -45.05
CA LEU A 6 48.74 -12.13 -45.27
C LEU A 6 47.39 -12.86 -45.14
N SER A 7 46.87 -13.21 -46.31
CA SER A 7 45.80 -14.20 -46.50
C SER A 7 46.34 -15.60 -46.29
N PHE A 8 45.55 -16.45 -45.64
CA PHE A 8 45.68 -17.91 -45.84
C PHE A 8 44.29 -18.51 -46.08
N PHE A 9 44.16 -19.01 -47.30
CA PHE A 9 43.16 -19.95 -47.77
C PHE A 9 43.56 -21.37 -47.38
N ILE A 10 42.65 -22.28 -47.19
CA ILE A 10 42.65 -23.74 -47.38
C ILE A 10 41.51 -24.29 -46.48
N ALA A 11 40.64 -25.18 -46.83
CA ALA A 11 40.13 -25.86 -47.99
C ALA A 11 38.90 -26.65 -47.50
N PHE A 12 37.96 -26.85 -48.38
CA PHE A 12 36.79 -27.72 -48.25
C PHE A 12 37.18 -29.18 -47.98
N LEU A 13 36.49 -29.82 -47.02
CA LEU A 13 36.23 -31.25 -47.12
C LEU A 13 34.77 -31.51 -46.70
N SER A 14 33.98 -31.90 -47.71
CA SER A 14 32.66 -32.48 -47.56
C SER A 14 32.74 -33.90 -47.05
N PHE A 15 31.98 -34.22 -46.03
CA PHE A 15 31.63 -35.60 -45.73
C PHE A 15 30.12 -35.68 -45.48
N ALA A 16 29.45 -36.32 -46.39
CA ALA A 16 28.05 -36.72 -46.27
C ALA A 16 27.99 -38.14 -45.71
N ALA A 17 27.13 -38.35 -44.70
CA ALA A 17 26.45 -39.64 -44.44
C ALA A 17 25.61 -39.44 -43.15
N GLN A 18 24.41 -39.54 -43.25
CA GLN A 18 23.43 -40.61 -43.14
C GLN A 18 22.53 -40.47 -41.91
N ALA A 19 21.24 -40.55 -42.21
CA ALA A 19 20.11 -40.43 -41.30
C ALA A 19 20.17 -41.41 -40.11
N GLY A 20 19.78 -40.88 -38.94
CA GLY A 20 19.35 -41.66 -37.79
C GLY A 20 18.19 -40.95 -37.11
N ASN A 21 16.96 -41.40 -37.35
CA ASN A 21 15.76 -41.05 -36.59
C ASN A 21 15.97 -41.40 -35.12
N GLY A 22 15.74 -40.44 -34.25
CA GLY A 22 15.67 -40.63 -32.82
C GLY A 22 15.02 -39.42 -32.18
N ASP A 23 13.70 -39.31 -32.37
CA ASP A 23 12.84 -38.39 -31.62
C ASP A 23 12.88 -38.77 -30.13
N ASN A 24 13.52 -37.97 -29.33
CA ASN A 24 13.41 -37.99 -27.89
C ASN A 24 13.59 -36.56 -27.34
N SER A 25 12.66 -35.69 -27.71
CA SER A 25 12.50 -34.41 -27.00
C SER A 25 11.91 -34.67 -25.60
N LYS A 26 12.75 -35.09 -24.68
CA LYS A 26 12.44 -34.93 -23.24
C LYS A 26 12.35 -33.44 -22.97
N SER A 27 11.12 -32.93 -23.00
CA SER A 27 10.77 -31.63 -22.41
C SER A 27 11.24 -31.64 -20.95
N ILE A 28 12.40 -31.02 -20.70
CA ILE A 28 12.84 -30.67 -19.34
C ILE A 28 11.88 -29.58 -18.88
N LYS A 29 10.84 -29.98 -18.15
CA LYS A 29 10.04 -29.02 -17.37
C LYS A 29 10.99 -28.42 -16.36
N GLU A 30 11.39 -27.15 -16.59
CA GLU A 30 12.07 -26.38 -15.56
C GLU A 30 11.22 -26.42 -14.29
N PRO A 31 11.80 -26.67 -13.12
CA PRO A 31 11.09 -26.60 -11.88
C PRO A 31 10.57 -25.15 -11.73
N ILE A 32 9.26 -24.97 -11.66
CA ILE A 32 8.65 -23.70 -11.27
C ILE A 32 9.11 -23.44 -9.84
N THR A 33 10.23 -22.73 -9.68
CA THR A 33 10.64 -22.21 -8.39
C THR A 33 9.63 -21.15 -8.00
N LYS A 34 8.61 -21.55 -7.23
CA LYS A 34 7.66 -20.63 -6.59
C LYS A 34 8.52 -19.70 -5.74
N LYS A 35 8.74 -18.46 -6.25
CA LYS A 35 9.43 -17.42 -5.48
C LYS A 35 8.66 -17.29 -4.17
N MET A 36 9.33 -17.62 -3.05
CA MET A 36 8.71 -17.46 -1.74
C MET A 36 8.33 -16.01 -1.58
N ASP A 37 7.05 -15.74 -1.30
CA ASP A 37 6.56 -14.41 -0.97
C ASP A 37 7.14 -14.04 0.41
N THR A 38 8.11 -13.15 0.43
CA THR A 38 8.73 -12.62 1.65
C THR A 38 7.99 -11.40 2.19
N SER A 39 6.86 -11.04 1.59
CA SER A 39 6.07 -9.90 2.00
C SER A 39 5.51 -10.10 3.41
N THR A 40 5.48 -9.03 4.18
CA THR A 40 4.86 -9.02 5.50
C THR A 40 3.40 -8.59 5.40
N TYR A 41 2.53 -9.38 5.96
CA TYR A 41 1.10 -9.09 5.98
C TYR A 41 0.60 -8.82 7.41
N VAL A 42 -0.45 -8.02 7.50
CA VAL A 42 -1.24 -7.85 8.72
C VAL A 42 -2.71 -8.11 8.41
N LEU A 43 -3.44 -8.61 9.40
CA LEU A 43 -4.88 -8.82 9.36
C LEU A 43 -5.55 -7.90 10.37
N ILE A 44 -6.42 -7.02 9.90
CA ILE A 44 -7.30 -6.21 10.73
C ILE A 44 -8.66 -6.91 10.77
N SER A 45 -9.04 -7.41 11.93
CA SER A 45 -10.34 -8.06 12.13
C SER A 45 -11.33 -7.11 12.78
N THR A 46 -12.54 -7.04 12.23
CA THR A 46 -13.66 -6.22 12.71
C THR A 46 -14.95 -7.03 12.69
N GLU A 47 -16.02 -6.51 13.25
CA GLU A 47 -17.37 -7.11 13.13
C GLU A 47 -17.90 -7.09 11.68
N TYR A 48 -17.35 -6.24 10.78
CA TYR A 48 -17.71 -6.16 9.36
C TYR A 48 -16.96 -7.15 8.48
N GLY A 49 -15.95 -7.83 9.05
CA GLY A 49 -15.06 -8.78 8.39
C GLY A 49 -13.59 -8.42 8.54
N ASP A 50 -12.77 -9.13 7.81
CA ASP A 50 -11.31 -9.03 7.85
C ASP A 50 -10.77 -8.19 6.69
N ILE A 51 -9.73 -7.37 6.96
CA ILE A 51 -8.98 -6.61 5.97
C ILE A 51 -7.53 -7.10 6.04
N LYS A 52 -7.05 -7.77 4.97
CA LYS A 52 -5.66 -8.21 4.86
C LYS A 52 -4.85 -7.15 4.12
N ILE A 53 -3.72 -6.75 4.70
CA ILE A 53 -2.88 -5.67 4.20
C ILE A 53 -1.46 -6.20 4.02
N ARG A 54 -0.85 -5.93 2.87
CA ARG A 54 0.59 -6.07 2.62
C ARG A 54 1.30 -4.79 3.07
N LEU A 55 2.33 -4.92 3.89
CA LEU A 55 3.18 -3.79 4.29
C LEU A 55 4.34 -3.62 3.30
N TYR A 56 4.71 -2.39 3.01
CA TYR A 56 5.75 -2.04 2.04
C TYR A 56 7.14 -2.02 2.67
N ASP A 57 8.12 -2.58 1.95
CA ASP A 57 9.53 -2.55 2.35
C ASP A 57 10.18 -1.18 2.12
N GLU A 58 9.61 -0.41 1.20
CA GLU A 58 10.05 0.94 0.83
C GLU A 58 9.81 1.98 1.94
N THR A 59 9.06 1.64 2.99
CA THR A 59 8.79 2.48 4.15
C THR A 59 9.12 1.73 5.45
N PRO A 60 10.41 1.39 5.67
CA PRO A 60 10.82 0.46 6.72
C PRO A 60 10.53 0.95 8.13
N LEU A 61 10.58 2.27 8.41
CA LEU A 61 10.29 2.80 9.73
C LEU A 61 8.82 2.63 10.10
N HIS A 62 7.91 2.97 9.18
CA HIS A 62 6.46 2.78 9.38
C HIS A 62 6.10 1.30 9.47
N LYS A 63 6.67 0.46 8.57
CA LYS A 63 6.49 -0.99 8.61
C LYS A 63 6.90 -1.58 9.95
N ALA A 64 8.12 -1.29 10.41
CA ALA A 64 8.66 -1.82 11.67
C ALA A 64 7.83 -1.37 12.87
N ASN A 65 7.45 -0.08 12.92
CA ASN A 65 6.63 0.49 13.97
C ASN A 65 5.24 -0.16 14.03
N PHE A 66 4.58 -0.32 12.88
CA PHE A 66 3.24 -0.93 12.82
C PHE A 66 3.26 -2.40 13.25
N ILE A 67 4.27 -3.17 12.80
CA ILE A 67 4.48 -4.57 13.21
C ILE A 67 4.71 -4.66 14.73
N LYS A 68 5.55 -3.79 15.29
CA LYS A 68 5.80 -3.75 16.74
C LYS A 68 4.50 -3.57 17.51
N LEU A 69 3.72 -2.55 17.19
CA LEU A 69 2.46 -2.25 17.87
C LEU A 69 1.42 -3.38 17.69
N ALA A 70 1.35 -3.99 16.49
CA ALA A 70 0.47 -5.13 16.25
C ALA A 70 0.85 -6.36 17.08
N LYS A 71 2.16 -6.67 17.21
CA LYS A 71 2.66 -7.77 18.03
C LYS A 71 2.44 -7.55 19.53
N GLU A 72 2.50 -6.30 19.98
CA GLU A 72 2.24 -5.90 21.36
C GLU A 72 0.73 -5.89 21.70
N GLY A 73 -0.15 -6.16 20.73
CA GLY A 73 -1.61 -6.07 20.93
C GLY A 73 -2.10 -4.64 21.16
N PHE A 74 -1.28 -3.63 20.78
CA PHE A 74 -1.61 -2.23 21.00
C PHE A 74 -2.94 -1.83 20.37
N PHE A 75 -3.25 -2.35 19.20
CA PHE A 75 -4.48 -2.02 18.46
C PHE A 75 -5.73 -2.76 18.95
N ASP A 76 -5.58 -3.77 19.85
CA ASP A 76 -6.70 -4.54 20.32
C ASP A 76 -7.73 -3.63 21.02
N SER A 77 -8.97 -3.71 20.53
CA SER A 77 -10.12 -2.91 20.97
C SER A 77 -10.05 -1.40 20.63
N THR A 78 -9.06 -0.91 19.89
CA THR A 78 -9.15 0.45 19.32
C THR A 78 -10.26 0.52 18.28
N LEU A 79 -10.75 1.73 17.98
CA LEU A 79 -11.85 1.98 17.05
C LEU A 79 -11.34 2.53 15.72
N PHE A 80 -12.13 2.27 14.67
CA PHE A 80 -12.21 3.20 13.55
C PHE A 80 -13.02 4.40 14.02
N HIS A 81 -12.32 5.41 14.52
CA HIS A 81 -12.91 6.56 15.22
C HIS A 81 -13.29 7.72 14.30
N ARG A 82 -12.89 7.68 13.04
CA ARG A 82 -13.26 8.68 12.02
C ARG A 82 -13.44 8.01 10.68
N VAL A 83 -14.61 8.16 10.08
CA VAL A 83 -14.95 7.58 8.78
C VAL A 83 -15.60 8.62 7.89
N ILE A 84 -15.14 8.72 6.63
CA ILE A 84 -15.68 9.65 5.65
C ILE A 84 -15.85 8.91 4.33
N PRO A 85 -17.07 8.75 3.83
CA PRO A 85 -17.35 8.16 2.53
C PRO A 85 -16.57 8.87 1.42
N THR A 86 -16.11 8.13 0.43
CA THR A 86 -15.29 8.61 -0.69
C THR A 86 -13.93 9.20 -0.30
N PHE A 87 -13.54 9.02 0.97
CA PHE A 87 -12.26 9.50 1.48
C PHE A 87 -11.49 8.38 2.19
N MET A 88 -11.76 8.11 3.47
CA MET A 88 -10.97 7.12 4.24
C MET A 88 -11.69 6.64 5.49
N ILE A 89 -11.16 5.57 6.09
CA ILE A 89 -11.44 5.13 7.45
C ILE A 89 -10.16 5.25 8.29
N GLN A 90 -10.24 5.91 9.45
CA GLN A 90 -9.09 6.21 10.32
C GLN A 90 -9.25 5.56 11.69
N GLY A 91 -8.16 4.96 12.19
CA GLY A 91 -8.13 4.28 13.49
C GLY A 91 -6.78 4.41 14.21
N GLY A 92 -6.62 3.63 15.29
CA GLY A 92 -5.36 3.54 16.02
C GLY A 92 -5.19 4.54 17.18
N ASP A 93 -6.23 5.31 17.54
CA ASP A 93 -6.22 6.16 18.73
C ASP A 93 -6.32 5.29 19.99
N PRO A 94 -5.31 5.28 20.90
CA PRO A 94 -5.36 4.51 22.14
C PRO A 94 -6.49 4.91 23.07
N ASN A 95 -6.92 6.19 23.05
CA ASN A 95 -8.01 6.69 23.88
C ASN A 95 -9.36 6.06 23.48
N SER A 96 -9.44 5.49 22.27
CA SER A 96 -10.66 4.87 21.78
C SER A 96 -11.00 3.53 22.46
N LYS A 97 -10.05 2.90 23.14
CA LYS A 97 -10.26 1.58 23.79
C LYS A 97 -11.38 1.63 24.83
N THR A 98 -11.44 2.72 25.59
CA THR A 98 -12.38 2.88 26.72
C THR A 98 -13.28 4.10 26.54
N ALA A 99 -13.36 4.66 25.34
CA ALA A 99 -14.14 5.86 25.07
C ALA A 99 -15.63 5.60 25.26
N ALA A 100 -16.30 6.57 25.91
CA ALA A 100 -17.76 6.59 25.95
C ALA A 100 -18.35 6.93 24.58
N ALA A 101 -19.62 6.56 24.37
CA ALA A 101 -20.33 6.93 23.16
C ALA A 101 -20.33 8.46 22.96
N GLY A 102 -20.03 8.92 21.74
CA GLY A 102 -19.96 10.35 21.39
C GLY A 102 -18.74 11.11 21.92
N GLN A 103 -17.84 10.47 22.68
CA GLN A 103 -16.61 11.13 23.16
C GLN A 103 -15.72 11.49 21.96
N PRO A 104 -15.18 12.75 21.88
CA PRO A 104 -14.22 13.14 20.83
C PRO A 104 -12.95 12.29 20.90
N LEU A 105 -12.48 11.84 19.71
CA LEU A 105 -11.30 10.99 19.53
C LEU A 105 -10.36 11.60 18.49
N GLY A 106 -9.21 10.97 18.28
CA GLY A 106 -8.21 11.39 17.30
C GLY A 106 -7.01 12.15 17.90
N MET A 107 -7.01 12.40 19.19
CA MET A 107 -5.91 13.12 19.88
C MET A 107 -4.94 12.20 20.63
N GLY A 108 -5.25 10.90 20.74
CA GLY A 108 -4.40 9.93 21.40
C GLY A 108 -3.11 9.66 20.61
N ASN A 109 -2.03 9.42 21.35
CA ASN A 109 -0.71 9.15 20.79
C ASN A 109 0.08 8.16 21.67
N VAL A 110 1.24 7.73 21.19
CA VAL A 110 2.16 6.82 21.89
C VAL A 110 3.41 7.53 22.42
N GLY A 111 3.41 8.87 22.45
CA GLY A 111 4.51 9.67 22.96
C GLY A 111 5.67 9.89 21.98
N TYR A 112 5.57 9.37 20.74
CA TYR A 112 6.56 9.60 19.69
C TYR A 112 5.90 9.74 18.30
N ARG A 113 6.67 10.26 17.36
CA ARG A 113 6.34 10.36 15.95
C ARG A 113 7.31 9.50 15.12
N VAL A 114 6.85 9.06 13.95
CA VAL A 114 7.68 8.38 12.96
C VAL A 114 8.08 9.38 11.89
N PRO A 115 9.37 9.54 11.57
CA PRO A 115 9.82 10.42 10.49
C PRO A 115 9.11 10.08 9.17
N ALA A 116 8.80 11.10 8.36
CA ALA A 116 8.14 10.89 7.09
C ALA A 116 9.00 10.03 6.13
N GLU A 117 8.37 9.09 5.43
CA GLU A 117 9.00 8.25 4.40
C GLU A 117 8.24 8.42 3.08
N PHE A 118 8.29 9.65 2.52
CA PHE A 118 7.59 9.95 1.27
C PHE A 118 8.27 9.29 0.08
N ASN A 119 7.47 8.59 -0.72
CA ASN A 119 7.91 7.95 -1.95
C ASN A 119 6.91 8.27 -3.06
N ALA A 120 7.37 8.89 -4.15
CA ALA A 120 6.53 9.30 -5.26
C ALA A 120 5.86 8.13 -6.01
N ALA A 121 6.39 6.91 -5.88
CA ALA A 121 5.78 5.71 -6.43
C ALA A 121 4.63 5.17 -5.58
N LEU A 122 4.58 5.53 -4.28
CA LEU A 122 3.57 5.07 -3.33
C LEU A 122 2.45 6.12 -3.22
N ILE A 123 1.58 6.17 -4.22
CA ILE A 123 0.46 7.12 -4.31
C ILE A 123 -0.74 6.67 -3.48
N HIS A 124 -1.61 7.61 -3.12
CA HIS A 124 -2.84 7.35 -2.34
C HIS A 124 -3.97 6.76 -3.20
N LYS A 125 -3.68 5.68 -3.92
CA LYS A 125 -4.73 4.91 -4.61
C LYS A 125 -5.70 4.29 -3.60
N ARG A 126 -6.88 3.90 -4.07
CA ARG A 126 -7.86 3.15 -3.25
C ARG A 126 -7.21 1.92 -2.62
N GLY A 127 -7.48 1.71 -1.33
CA GLY A 127 -7.02 0.57 -0.57
C GLY A 127 -5.62 0.72 0.06
N VAL A 128 -4.95 1.86 -0.07
CA VAL A 128 -3.65 2.02 0.61
C VAL A 128 -3.83 2.28 2.10
N LEU A 129 -2.86 1.77 2.87
CA LEU A 129 -2.66 2.06 4.29
C LEU A 129 -1.66 3.20 4.41
N ALA A 130 -2.04 4.28 5.09
CA ALA A 130 -1.19 5.44 5.29
C ALA A 130 -1.22 5.90 6.76
N ALA A 131 -0.14 6.56 7.18
CA ALA A 131 -0.04 7.07 8.54
C ALA A 131 -0.72 8.44 8.68
N ALA A 132 -1.55 8.59 9.71
CA ALA A 132 -2.11 9.89 10.07
C ALA A 132 -1.03 10.77 10.72
N ARG A 133 -1.25 12.07 10.75
CA ARG A 133 -0.39 13.04 11.45
C ARG A 133 -1.17 14.29 11.87
N ASP A 134 -0.64 14.99 12.84
CA ASP A 134 -1.00 16.37 13.15
C ASP A 134 -0.33 17.35 12.15
N ASN A 135 -0.63 18.63 12.31
CA ASN A 135 0.02 19.66 11.50
C ASN A 135 1.37 20.04 12.12
N ASN A 136 2.43 19.28 11.80
CA ASN A 136 3.80 19.55 12.20
C ASN A 136 4.67 19.88 10.97
N PRO A 137 5.71 20.76 11.11
CA PRO A 137 6.56 21.19 10.00
C PRO A 137 7.31 20.05 9.32
N GLU A 138 7.75 19.05 10.09
CA GLU A 138 8.50 17.90 9.62
C GLU A 138 7.63 16.90 8.88
N LYS A 139 6.31 17.08 8.90
CA LYS A 139 5.31 16.14 8.39
C LYS A 139 5.51 14.72 8.95
N ALA A 140 6.09 14.61 10.15
CA ALA A 140 6.27 13.35 10.84
C ALA A 140 4.92 12.75 11.20
N SER A 141 4.80 11.44 11.06
CA SER A 141 3.57 10.70 11.28
C SER A 141 3.29 10.46 12.76
N SER A 142 2.02 10.31 13.12
CA SER A 142 1.63 9.72 14.40
C SER A 142 2.26 8.33 14.54
N GLY A 143 2.73 8.02 15.75
CA GLY A 143 3.29 6.70 16.03
C GLY A 143 2.25 5.57 16.03
N CYS A 144 0.94 5.87 16.06
CA CYS A 144 -0.10 4.85 16.16
C CYS A 144 -1.33 5.04 15.27
N GLN A 145 -1.65 6.28 14.86
CA GLN A 145 -2.84 6.50 14.07
C GLN A 145 -2.57 6.31 12.58
N PHE A 146 -3.48 5.60 11.92
CA PHE A 146 -3.42 5.26 10.50
C PHE A 146 -4.78 5.42 9.84
N TYR A 147 -4.81 5.42 8.52
CA TYR A 147 -6.04 5.36 7.74
C TYR A 147 -5.90 4.45 6.53
N ILE A 148 -7.05 3.94 6.08
CA ILE A 148 -7.16 3.19 4.83
C ILE A 148 -8.00 4.01 3.87
N THR A 149 -7.44 4.28 2.69
CA THR A 149 -8.09 5.09 1.67
C THR A 149 -9.24 4.32 1.01
N GLN A 150 -10.46 4.84 1.10
CA GLN A 150 -11.56 4.44 0.23
C GLN A 150 -11.43 5.17 -1.11
N GLY A 151 -11.41 6.50 -1.07
CA GLY A 151 -11.27 7.37 -2.22
C GLY A 151 -12.45 7.35 -3.18
N LYS A 152 -12.33 8.13 -4.25
CA LYS A 152 -13.24 8.16 -5.40
C LYS A 152 -12.42 8.12 -6.69
N LYS A 153 -13.08 7.90 -7.81
CA LYS A 153 -12.46 8.08 -9.15
C LYS A 153 -12.42 9.56 -9.50
N TYR A 154 -11.43 9.95 -10.31
CA TYR A 154 -11.18 11.31 -10.72
C TYR A 154 -11.17 11.42 -12.24
N SER A 155 -11.65 12.54 -12.77
CA SER A 155 -11.46 12.94 -14.17
C SER A 155 -10.09 13.60 -14.35
N ASP A 156 -9.62 13.71 -15.60
CA ASP A 156 -8.39 14.45 -15.90
C ASP A 156 -8.49 15.91 -15.45
N PHE A 157 -9.65 16.54 -15.61
CA PHE A 157 -9.88 17.91 -15.15
C PHE A 157 -9.71 18.06 -13.63
N GLU A 158 -10.26 17.15 -12.81
CA GLU A 158 -10.09 17.18 -11.36
C GLU A 158 -8.62 16.95 -10.97
N LEU A 159 -7.90 16.06 -11.66
CA LEU A 159 -6.48 15.84 -11.43
C LEU A 159 -5.63 17.07 -11.79
N ASP A 160 -5.99 17.79 -12.86
CA ASP A 160 -5.35 19.05 -13.22
C ASP A 160 -5.56 20.13 -12.16
N GLN A 161 -6.77 20.26 -11.63
CA GLN A 161 -7.06 21.17 -10.53
C GLN A 161 -6.22 20.85 -9.27
N ILE A 162 -6.09 19.56 -8.93
CA ILE A 162 -5.25 19.12 -7.81
C ILE A 162 -3.78 19.43 -8.09
N SER A 163 -3.31 19.17 -9.32
CA SER A 163 -1.94 19.48 -9.75
C SER A 163 -1.62 20.97 -9.57
N GLN A 164 -2.51 21.84 -10.02
CA GLN A 164 -2.34 23.29 -9.89
C GLN A 164 -2.35 23.74 -8.42
N SER A 165 -3.31 23.26 -7.63
CA SER A 165 -3.46 23.71 -6.23
C SER A 165 -2.38 23.17 -5.28
N ARG A 166 -1.79 22.02 -5.60
CA ARG A 166 -0.77 21.36 -4.76
C ARG A 166 0.65 21.45 -5.31
N GLY A 167 0.83 21.92 -6.53
CA GLY A 167 2.13 21.93 -7.21
C GLY A 167 2.63 20.51 -7.52
N THR A 168 1.75 19.52 -7.61
CA THR A 168 2.07 18.12 -7.87
C THR A 168 1.85 17.80 -9.35
N LYS A 169 2.79 17.06 -9.97
CA LYS A 169 2.61 16.55 -11.33
C LYS A 169 2.34 15.04 -11.24
N PHE A 170 1.21 14.62 -11.78
CA PHE A 170 0.89 13.19 -11.93
C PHE A 170 1.46 12.66 -13.23
N THR A 171 2.07 11.47 -13.19
CA THR A 171 2.44 10.71 -14.40
C THR A 171 1.18 10.18 -15.08
N ASP A 172 1.27 9.77 -16.34
CA ASP A 172 0.14 9.17 -17.08
C ASP A 172 -0.35 7.88 -16.40
N GLU A 173 0.57 7.10 -15.83
CA GLU A 173 0.23 5.91 -15.05
C GLU A 173 -0.55 6.26 -13.78
N GLN A 174 -0.11 7.26 -13.02
CA GLN A 174 -0.81 7.71 -11.82
C GLN A 174 -2.21 8.26 -12.16
N ARG A 175 -2.34 9.02 -13.25
CA ARG A 175 -3.64 9.48 -13.76
C ARG A 175 -4.55 8.30 -14.09
N THR A 176 -4.03 7.30 -14.79
CA THR A 176 -4.78 6.09 -15.12
C THR A 176 -5.28 5.39 -13.84
N ILE A 177 -4.42 5.22 -12.84
CA ILE A 177 -4.80 4.63 -11.56
C ILE A 177 -5.93 5.42 -10.89
N TYR A 178 -5.82 6.75 -10.79
CA TYR A 178 -6.84 7.56 -10.15
C TYR A 178 -8.17 7.62 -10.92
N LYS A 179 -8.13 7.46 -12.24
CA LYS A 179 -9.33 7.40 -13.09
C LYS A 179 -10.04 6.05 -12.99
N GLU A 180 -9.29 4.96 -12.96
CA GLU A 180 -9.84 3.60 -13.00
C GLU A 180 -10.11 3.01 -11.62
N ILE A 181 -9.19 3.17 -10.70
CA ILE A 181 -9.24 2.59 -9.35
C ILE A 181 -9.75 3.63 -8.35
N GLY A 182 -9.32 4.88 -8.49
CA GLY A 182 -9.63 5.97 -7.57
C GLY A 182 -8.59 6.10 -6.44
N GLY A 183 -8.89 6.98 -5.49
CA GLY A 183 -7.99 7.25 -4.37
C GLY A 183 -8.20 8.64 -3.78
N THR A 184 -7.11 9.21 -3.24
CA THR A 184 -7.09 10.56 -2.64
C THR A 184 -5.81 11.31 -3.07
N PRO A 185 -5.68 11.68 -4.37
CA PRO A 185 -4.45 12.21 -4.96
C PRO A 185 -3.91 13.48 -4.27
N PHE A 186 -4.77 14.24 -3.60
CA PHE A 186 -4.39 15.46 -2.87
C PHE A 186 -3.59 15.18 -1.59
N LEU A 187 -3.44 13.91 -1.18
CA LEU A 187 -2.61 13.49 -0.04
C LEU A 187 -1.21 13.01 -0.46
N ASP A 188 -0.94 12.84 -1.74
CA ASP A 188 0.36 12.38 -2.23
C ASP A 188 1.48 13.29 -1.75
N ILE A 189 2.58 12.67 -1.28
CA ILE A 189 3.75 13.37 -0.72
C ILE A 189 3.41 14.28 0.49
N GLN A 190 2.22 14.12 1.08
CA GLN A 190 1.83 14.81 2.31
C GLN A 190 1.70 13.85 3.50
N TYR A 191 1.47 12.58 3.22
CA TYR A 191 1.34 11.51 4.21
C TYR A 191 2.11 10.28 3.71
N THR A 192 2.69 9.50 4.63
CA THR A 192 3.42 8.28 4.29
C THR A 192 2.44 7.13 4.03
N VAL A 193 2.46 6.61 2.82
CA VAL A 193 1.81 5.35 2.45
C VAL A 193 2.77 4.22 2.77
N PHE A 194 2.34 3.21 3.55
CA PHE A 194 3.22 2.13 3.99
C PHE A 194 2.64 0.71 3.83
N GLY A 195 1.52 0.59 3.11
CA GLY A 195 0.93 -0.69 2.78
C GLY A 195 -0.29 -0.57 1.88
N GLU A 196 -0.85 -1.70 1.50
CA GLU A 196 -2.07 -1.77 0.69
C GLU A 196 -2.94 -2.97 1.06
N VAL A 197 -4.24 -2.81 0.95
CA VAL A 197 -5.24 -3.87 1.11
C VAL A 197 -5.10 -4.86 -0.05
N VAL A 198 -4.90 -6.12 0.28
CA VAL A 198 -4.83 -7.23 -0.69
C VAL A 198 -6.11 -8.08 -0.70
N SER A 199 -6.91 -8.02 0.38
CA SER A 199 -8.27 -8.55 0.42
C SER A 199 -9.09 -7.84 1.50
N GLY A 200 -10.42 -7.80 1.35
CA GLY A 200 -11.32 -7.15 2.31
C GLY A 200 -11.56 -5.66 2.02
N ILE A 201 -11.37 -5.20 0.80
CA ILE A 201 -11.65 -3.79 0.43
C ILE A 201 -13.14 -3.45 0.57
N GLU A 202 -14.02 -4.42 0.41
CA GLU A 202 -15.46 -4.29 0.65
C GLU A 202 -15.81 -4.03 2.12
N VAL A 203 -14.94 -4.48 3.06
CA VAL A 203 -15.07 -4.16 4.49
C VAL A 203 -14.75 -2.69 4.72
N VAL A 204 -13.74 -2.15 4.05
CA VAL A 204 -13.43 -0.71 4.08
C VAL A 204 -14.62 0.11 3.60
N ASP A 205 -15.30 -0.32 2.52
CA ASP A 205 -16.49 0.36 1.99
C ASP A 205 -17.65 0.36 2.98
N LYS A 206 -17.93 -0.78 3.60
CA LYS A 206 -18.98 -0.89 4.62
C LYS A 206 -18.71 0.07 5.78
N ILE A 207 -17.49 0.05 6.32
CA ILE A 207 -17.10 0.92 7.44
C ILE A 207 -17.18 2.40 7.05
N ALA A 208 -16.70 2.76 5.86
CA ALA A 208 -16.68 4.16 5.41
C ALA A 208 -18.08 4.77 5.26
N THR A 209 -19.11 3.93 5.07
CA THR A 209 -20.50 4.36 4.87
C THR A 209 -21.36 4.30 6.13
N GLU A 210 -20.78 3.90 7.26
CA GLU A 210 -21.51 3.87 8.53
C GLU A 210 -22.04 5.26 8.93
N PRO A 211 -23.22 5.32 9.57
CA PRO A 211 -23.73 6.55 10.15
C PRO A 211 -22.72 7.16 11.12
N ARG A 212 -22.47 8.46 11.00
CA ARG A 212 -21.49 9.20 11.79
C ARG A 212 -22.05 10.48 12.37
N ASP A 213 -21.41 10.96 13.43
CA ASP A 213 -21.73 12.25 14.06
C ASP A 213 -21.07 13.44 13.31
N GLY A 214 -21.23 14.63 13.86
CA GLY A 214 -20.66 15.87 13.29
C GLY A 214 -19.12 15.94 13.30
N ASN A 215 -18.46 15.03 13.98
CA ASN A 215 -16.99 14.88 14.02
C ASN A 215 -16.50 13.70 13.17
N ASP A 216 -17.34 13.18 12.29
CA ASP A 216 -17.08 11.99 11.47
C ASP A 216 -16.87 10.69 12.28
N ARG A 217 -17.18 10.67 13.57
CA ARG A 217 -17.12 9.45 14.38
C ARG A 217 -18.33 8.57 14.08
N PRO A 218 -18.14 7.25 13.79
CA PRO A 218 -19.27 6.32 13.69
C PRO A 218 -20.15 6.36 14.93
N THR A 219 -21.47 6.39 14.74
CA THR A 219 -22.44 6.37 15.86
C THR A 219 -22.45 5.03 16.59
N LYS A 220 -21.98 3.96 15.94
CA LYS A 220 -21.70 2.65 16.50
C LYS A 220 -20.19 2.44 16.58
N ASP A 221 -19.71 1.99 17.72
CA ASP A 221 -18.28 1.66 17.88
C ASP A 221 -17.87 0.53 16.94
N ILE A 222 -16.85 0.74 16.11
CA ILE A 222 -16.28 -0.25 15.21
C ILE A 222 -14.90 -0.64 15.73
N ARG A 223 -14.86 -1.69 16.53
CA ARG A 223 -13.62 -2.17 17.17
C ARG A 223 -12.78 -2.99 16.21
N MET A 224 -11.48 -2.91 16.37
CA MET A 224 -10.53 -3.69 15.59
C MET A 224 -9.59 -4.50 16.47
N LYS A 225 -9.03 -5.54 15.86
CA LYS A 225 -7.86 -6.28 16.32
C LYS A 225 -6.90 -6.43 15.17
N ILE A 226 -5.59 -6.19 15.38
CA ILE A 226 -4.59 -6.31 14.34
C ILE A 226 -3.57 -7.38 14.70
N LYS A 227 -3.33 -8.30 13.76
CA LYS A 227 -2.31 -9.35 13.89
C LYS A 227 -1.37 -9.33 12.71
N VAL A 228 -0.09 -9.62 12.97
CA VAL A 228 0.86 -9.95 11.90
C VAL A 228 0.57 -11.38 11.45
N VAL A 229 0.48 -11.59 10.16
CA VAL A 229 0.24 -12.91 9.53
C VAL A 229 1.34 -13.21 8.53
N GLU A 230 1.74 -14.47 8.48
CA GLU A 230 2.75 -14.99 7.55
C GLU A 230 2.12 -15.37 6.21
#